data_c1580bf7388ff0d8f2c5e7e232beaffc
#
_entry.id   c1580bf7388ff0d8f2c5e7e232beaffc
#
_cell.length_a   1.000
_cell.length_b   1.000
_cell.length_c   1.000
_cell.angle_alpha   90.00
_cell.angle_beta   90.00
_cell.angle_gamma   90.00
#
_symmetry.space_group_name_H-M   'P 1'
#
loop_
_entity.id
_entity.type
_entity.pdbx_description
1 polymer ?
#
loop_
_entity_poly.entity_id
_entity_poly.type
_entity_poly.pdbx_seq_one_letter_code
_entity_poly.pdbx_strand_id
1 'polypeptide(L)'
;MNTISQLAPHASGMTLDEKALKAAGSSHLDEGAVTPAFRQHRDDIVRLLNDALATELVCVLRYKRHHFTAHGMSSPAIAAEFMVHANEETAHADLIARRIVQLGGEPD
;
A
#
# COMPACT_ATOMS: atom_id res chain seq x y z
N MET A 1 15.01 -18.72 2.25
CA MET A 1 14.13 -18.78 1.08
C MET A 1 13.43 -17.45 0.88
N ASN A 2 13.55 -16.90 -0.28
CA ASN A 2 13.05 -15.57 -0.52
C ASN A 2 12.13 -15.55 -1.75
N THR A 3 10.85 -15.80 -1.53
CA THR A 3 9.85 -15.77 -2.58
C THR A 3 9.62 -14.35 -3.11
N ILE A 4 9.84 -13.34 -2.28
CA ILE A 4 9.73 -11.94 -2.70
C ILE A 4 10.79 -11.62 -3.75
N SER A 5 12.00 -12.13 -3.60
CA SER A 5 13.04 -11.96 -4.60
C SER A 5 12.66 -12.57 -5.95
N GLN A 6 11.95 -13.69 -5.94
CA GLN A 6 11.48 -14.33 -7.15
C GLN A 6 10.39 -13.54 -7.85
N LEU A 7 9.59 -12.78 -7.08
CA LEU A 7 8.54 -11.94 -7.63
C LEU A 7 9.06 -10.58 -8.09
N ALA A 8 10.16 -10.12 -7.54
CA ALA A 8 10.73 -8.81 -7.84
C ALA A 8 10.98 -8.57 -9.35
N PRO A 9 11.48 -9.55 -10.12
CA PRO A 9 11.67 -9.36 -11.56
C PRO A 9 10.40 -9.01 -12.32
N HIS A 10 9.24 -9.37 -11.79
CA HIS A 10 7.97 -9.06 -12.42
C HIS A 10 7.52 -7.62 -12.21
N ALA A 11 8.23 -6.89 -11.41
CA ALA A 11 7.95 -5.49 -11.13
C ALA A 11 8.54 -4.54 -12.18
N SER A 12 8.66 -4.97 -13.42
CA SER A 12 8.90 -4.10 -14.58
C SER A 12 9.99 -3.05 -14.40
N GLY A 13 11.25 -3.47 -14.34
CA GLY A 13 12.38 -2.54 -14.30
C GLY A 13 12.56 -1.80 -12.99
N MET A 14 11.90 -2.21 -11.94
CA MET A 14 12.10 -1.66 -10.62
C MET A 14 13.42 -2.17 -10.03
N THR A 15 14.27 -1.25 -9.60
CA THR A 15 15.55 -1.56 -9.00
C THR A 15 15.66 -0.87 -7.65
N LEU A 16 15.04 -1.46 -6.63
CA LEU A 16 15.10 -0.92 -5.27
C LEU A 16 16.17 -1.63 -4.46
N ASP A 17 17.11 -0.85 -3.94
CA ASP A 17 18.06 -1.30 -2.93
C ASP A 17 17.59 -0.80 -1.56
N GLU A 18 16.92 -1.67 -0.81
CA GLU A 18 16.36 -1.33 0.50
C GLU A 18 17.42 -0.84 1.48
N LYS A 19 18.60 -1.46 1.47
CA LYS A 19 19.68 -1.07 2.37
C LYS A 19 20.17 0.34 2.09
N ALA A 20 20.35 0.65 0.82
CA ALA A 20 20.77 2.00 0.41
C ALA A 20 19.69 3.03 0.75
N LEU A 21 18.42 2.71 0.56
CA LEU A 21 17.31 3.58 0.91
C LEU A 21 17.25 3.87 2.41
N LYS A 22 17.40 2.85 3.24
CA LYS A 22 17.41 3.03 4.70
C LYS A 22 18.56 3.90 5.15
N ALA A 23 19.76 3.68 4.61
CA ALA A 23 20.93 4.47 4.92
C ALA A 23 20.75 5.92 4.51
N ALA A 24 20.24 6.16 3.30
CA ALA A 24 19.96 7.50 2.80
C ALA A 24 18.92 8.23 3.66
N GLY A 25 17.84 7.54 4.01
CA GLY A 25 16.79 8.11 4.86
C GLY A 25 17.31 8.48 6.23
N SER A 26 18.18 7.66 6.82
CA SER A 26 18.76 7.93 8.14
C SER A 26 19.73 9.11 8.14
N SER A 27 20.45 9.31 7.04
CA SER A 27 21.44 10.40 6.96
C SER A 27 20.82 11.78 6.73
N HIS A 28 19.54 11.85 6.35
CA HIS A 28 18.85 13.10 6.02
C HIS A 28 17.54 13.28 6.80
N LEU A 29 17.54 12.87 8.06
CA LEU A 29 16.32 12.90 8.89
C LEU A 29 15.67 14.27 9.04
N ASP A 30 16.47 15.32 9.05
CA ASP A 30 16.03 16.71 9.22
C ASP A 30 15.54 17.35 7.92
N GLU A 31 15.68 16.69 6.79
CA GLU A 31 15.27 17.25 5.49
C GLU A 31 13.81 16.97 5.14
N GLY A 32 13.11 16.21 5.98
CA GLY A 32 11.71 15.89 5.78
C GLY A 32 11.48 14.62 4.97
N ALA A 33 10.26 14.43 4.52
CA ALA A 33 9.84 13.20 3.85
C ALA A 33 10.43 13.02 2.45
N VAL A 34 10.76 14.11 1.78
CA VAL A 34 11.33 14.10 0.43
C VAL A 34 12.73 14.67 0.48
N THR A 35 13.68 13.84 0.83
CA THR A 35 15.09 14.23 0.87
C THR A 35 15.72 14.11 -0.52
N PRO A 36 16.86 14.78 -0.78
CA PRO A 36 17.57 14.63 -2.05
C PRO A 36 17.95 13.19 -2.36
N ALA A 37 18.32 12.42 -1.34
CA ALA A 37 18.66 11.01 -1.51
C ALA A 37 17.45 10.16 -1.91
N PHE A 38 16.28 10.48 -1.39
CA PHE A 38 15.03 9.79 -1.71
C PHE A 38 14.53 10.10 -3.11
N ARG A 39 14.81 11.28 -3.64
CA ARG A 39 14.35 11.70 -4.97
C ARG A 39 14.81 10.77 -6.08
N GLN A 40 15.95 10.11 -5.90
CA GLN A 40 16.44 9.13 -6.87
C GLN A 40 15.53 7.92 -7.02
N HIS A 41 14.78 7.60 -5.97
CA HIS A 41 13.92 6.42 -5.91
C HIS A 41 12.44 6.76 -5.76
N ARG A 42 12.12 8.06 -5.77
CA ARG A 42 10.75 8.52 -5.49
C ARG A 42 9.72 7.87 -6.42
N ASP A 43 10.01 7.82 -7.70
CA ASP A 43 9.05 7.31 -8.68
C ASP A 43 8.80 5.82 -8.49
N ASP A 44 9.83 5.04 -8.14
CA ASP A 44 9.68 3.62 -7.84
C ASP A 44 8.86 3.41 -6.57
N ILE A 45 9.10 4.21 -5.55
CA ILE A 45 8.35 4.14 -4.28
C ILE A 45 6.89 4.50 -4.51
N VAL A 46 6.62 5.57 -5.24
CA VAL A 46 5.25 5.99 -5.55
C VAL A 46 4.52 4.89 -6.35
N ARG A 47 5.19 4.26 -7.29
CA ARG A 47 4.62 3.14 -8.06
C ARG A 47 4.25 1.97 -7.17
N LEU A 48 5.15 1.58 -6.25
CA LEU A 48 4.86 0.52 -5.28
C LEU A 48 3.68 0.87 -4.39
N LEU A 49 3.61 2.11 -3.93
CA LEU A 49 2.51 2.54 -3.08
C LEU A 49 1.19 2.56 -3.85
N ASN A 50 1.19 2.93 -5.12
CA ASN A 50 0.00 2.86 -5.95
C ASN A 50 -0.45 1.43 -6.20
N ASP A 51 0.48 0.48 -6.38
CA ASP A 51 0.13 -0.94 -6.49
C ASP A 51 -0.50 -1.45 -5.19
N ALA A 52 0.05 -1.05 -4.05
CA ALA A 52 -0.51 -1.40 -2.74
C ALA A 52 -1.89 -0.76 -2.55
N LEU A 53 -2.06 0.49 -2.94
CA LEU A 53 -3.34 1.19 -2.87
C LEU A 53 -4.41 0.46 -3.68
N ALA A 54 -4.08 0.07 -4.91
CA ALA A 54 -5.01 -0.69 -5.75
C ALA A 54 -5.42 -2.01 -5.08
N THR A 55 -4.49 -2.71 -4.45
CA THR A 55 -4.76 -3.95 -3.73
C THR A 55 -5.71 -3.70 -2.56
N GLU A 56 -5.47 -2.67 -1.75
CA GLU A 56 -6.34 -2.33 -0.62
C GLU A 56 -7.76 -1.98 -1.09
N LEU A 57 -7.89 -1.23 -2.17
CA LEU A 57 -9.20 -0.87 -2.72
C LEU A 57 -9.96 -2.09 -3.23
N VAL A 58 -9.28 -3.04 -3.85
CA VAL A 58 -9.91 -4.32 -4.26
C VAL A 58 -10.39 -5.07 -3.02
N CYS A 59 -9.61 -5.10 -1.95
CA CYS A 59 -10.00 -5.74 -0.70
C CYS A 59 -11.23 -5.07 -0.08
N VAL A 60 -11.30 -3.73 -0.07
CA VAL A 60 -12.48 -3.00 0.40
C VAL A 60 -13.73 -3.45 -0.35
N LEU A 61 -13.65 -3.48 -1.68
CA LEU A 61 -14.78 -3.87 -2.52
C LEU A 61 -15.21 -5.32 -2.27
N ARG A 62 -14.26 -6.22 -2.14
CA ARG A 62 -14.54 -7.63 -1.85
C ARG A 62 -15.20 -7.83 -0.49
N TYR A 63 -14.70 -7.19 0.56
CA TYR A 63 -15.30 -7.28 1.88
C TYR A 63 -16.70 -6.69 1.92
N LYS A 64 -16.91 -5.55 1.25
CA LYS A 64 -18.24 -4.95 1.14
C LYS A 64 -19.20 -5.87 0.39
N ARG A 65 -18.75 -6.46 -0.72
CA ARG A 65 -19.56 -7.44 -1.44
C ARG A 65 -19.98 -8.58 -0.53
N HIS A 66 -19.04 -9.17 0.21
CA HIS A 66 -19.33 -10.26 1.14
C HIS A 66 -20.26 -9.83 2.25
N HIS A 67 -20.09 -8.61 2.78
CA HIS A 67 -20.99 -8.05 3.77
C HIS A 67 -22.44 -8.04 3.26
N PHE A 68 -22.65 -7.50 2.07
CA PHE A 68 -24.00 -7.35 1.52
C PHE A 68 -24.60 -8.68 1.06
N THR A 69 -23.79 -9.68 0.72
CA THR A 69 -24.27 -10.98 0.25
C THR A 69 -24.35 -12.03 1.36
N ALA A 70 -23.88 -11.76 2.55
CA ALA A 70 -23.84 -12.72 3.65
C ALA A 70 -25.21 -12.96 4.31
N HIS A 71 -26.23 -12.19 3.98
CA HIS A 71 -27.56 -12.40 4.52
C HIS A 71 -28.17 -13.70 4.01
N GLY A 72 -28.83 -14.43 4.84
CA GLY A 72 -29.53 -15.67 4.46
C GLY A 72 -28.72 -16.95 4.64
N MET A 73 -27.41 -16.87 4.77
CA MET A 73 -26.57 -18.06 5.01
C MET A 73 -25.99 -18.09 6.41
N SER A 74 -25.76 -16.97 6.98
CA SER A 74 -24.97 -16.87 8.17
C SER A 74 -25.52 -15.79 9.08
N SER A 75 -25.02 -15.77 10.27
CA SER A 75 -25.46 -14.82 11.26
C SER A 75 -25.12 -13.38 10.85
N PRO A 76 -25.90 -12.41 11.37
CA PRO A 76 -25.54 -10.99 11.23
C PRO A 76 -24.13 -10.67 11.72
N ALA A 77 -23.57 -11.48 12.63
CA ALA A 77 -22.21 -11.31 13.12
C ALA A 77 -21.17 -11.48 12.02
N ILE A 78 -21.36 -12.44 11.10
CA ILE A 78 -20.43 -12.63 9.98
C ILE A 78 -20.50 -11.45 9.00
N ALA A 79 -21.70 -11.01 8.69
CA ALA A 79 -21.88 -9.83 7.83
C ALA A 79 -21.21 -8.58 8.44
N ALA A 80 -21.38 -8.39 9.76
CA ALA A 80 -20.76 -7.27 10.47
C ALA A 80 -19.22 -7.37 10.43
N GLU A 81 -18.67 -8.57 10.56
CA GLU A 81 -17.22 -8.80 10.49
C GLU A 81 -16.65 -8.41 9.14
N PHE A 82 -17.34 -8.73 8.05
CA PHE A 82 -16.90 -8.29 6.72
C PHE A 82 -16.87 -6.75 6.61
N MET A 83 -17.83 -6.07 7.22
CA MET A 83 -17.81 -4.60 7.21
C MET A 83 -16.67 -4.03 8.04
N VAL A 84 -16.34 -4.64 9.17
CA VAL A 84 -15.19 -4.25 9.98
C VAL A 84 -13.91 -4.35 9.14
N HIS A 85 -13.70 -5.46 8.45
CA HIS A 85 -12.53 -5.62 7.59
C HIS A 85 -12.52 -4.61 6.44
N ALA A 86 -13.68 -4.33 5.83
CA ALA A 86 -13.76 -3.30 4.79
C ALA A 86 -13.33 -1.93 5.30
N ASN A 87 -13.74 -1.56 6.51
CA ASN A 87 -13.36 -0.30 7.12
C ASN A 87 -11.87 -0.24 7.46
N GLU A 88 -11.30 -1.35 7.91
CA GLU A 88 -9.85 -1.44 8.17
C GLU A 88 -9.06 -1.24 6.87
N GLU A 89 -9.47 -1.90 5.79
CA GLU A 89 -8.80 -1.76 4.49
C GLU A 89 -8.96 -0.34 3.93
N THR A 90 -10.09 0.29 4.16
CA THR A 90 -10.29 1.71 3.80
C THR A 90 -9.29 2.60 4.52
N ALA A 91 -9.08 2.37 5.82
CA ALA A 91 -8.11 3.12 6.61
C ALA A 91 -6.68 2.91 6.08
N HIS A 92 -6.32 1.67 5.71
CA HIS A 92 -5.03 1.37 5.08
C HIS A 92 -4.87 2.12 3.76
N ALA A 93 -5.90 2.10 2.91
CA ALA A 93 -5.88 2.82 1.64
C ALA A 93 -5.68 4.31 1.84
N ASP A 94 -6.34 4.91 2.82
CA ASP A 94 -6.19 6.32 3.14
C ASP A 94 -4.77 6.67 3.57
N LEU A 95 -4.14 5.83 4.38
CA LEU A 95 -2.76 6.03 4.80
C LEU A 95 -1.79 5.97 3.62
N ILE A 96 -1.98 5.00 2.73
CA ILE A 96 -1.16 4.85 1.53
C ILE A 96 -1.32 6.05 0.62
N ALA A 97 -2.55 6.46 0.33
CA ALA A 97 -2.84 7.61 -0.52
C ALA A 97 -2.21 8.88 0.05
N ARG A 98 -2.33 9.09 1.35
CA ARG A 98 -1.72 10.24 2.03
C ARG A 98 -0.20 10.24 1.87
N ARG A 99 0.41 9.06 2.02
CA ARG A 99 1.86 8.94 1.88
C ARG A 99 2.32 9.24 0.46
N ILE A 100 1.59 8.78 -0.55
CA ILE A 100 1.89 9.09 -1.95
C ILE A 100 1.94 10.60 -2.15
N VAL A 101 0.94 11.32 -1.65
CA VAL A 101 0.88 12.78 -1.76
C VAL A 101 2.04 13.45 -1.02
N GLN A 102 2.39 12.96 0.18
CA GLN A 102 3.54 13.48 0.93
C GLN A 102 4.85 13.33 0.17
N LEU A 103 4.98 12.29 -0.64
CA LEU A 103 6.16 12.07 -1.47
C LEU A 103 6.13 12.84 -2.79
N GLY A 104 5.09 13.63 -3.02
CA GLY A 104 4.95 14.42 -4.22
C GLY A 104 4.38 13.66 -5.42
N GLY A 105 3.83 12.47 -5.19
CA GLY A 105 3.14 11.68 -6.20
C GLY A 105 1.64 11.92 -6.19
N GLU A 106 0.95 11.21 -7.06
CA GLU A 106 -0.50 11.24 -7.14
C GLU A 106 -1.04 9.82 -6.92
N PRO A 107 -2.07 9.66 -6.05
CA PRO A 107 -2.77 8.39 -5.96
C PRO A 107 -3.44 8.07 -7.29
N ASP A 108 -3.28 6.83 -7.71
CA ASP A 108 -3.75 6.39 -9.02
C ASP A 108 -4.91 5.40 -8.90
#